data_727185ee49946a23dbbadd4bfccc4dab
#
_entry.id   727185ee49946a23dbbadd4bfccc4dab
#
_cell.length_a   1.000
_cell.length_b   1.000
_cell.length_c   1.000
_cell.angle_alpha   90.00
_cell.angle_beta   90.00
_cell.angle_gamma   90.00
#
_symmetry.space_group_name_H-M   'P 1'
#
loop_
_entity.id
_entity.type
_entity.pdbx_description
1 polymer ?
#
loop_
_entity_poly.entity_id
_entity_poly.type
_entity_poly.pdbx_seq_one_letter_code
_entity_poly.pdbx_strand_id
1 'polypeptide(L)'
;MWQAIHEELAPEGLVVLTVAIDASLDEPRPFVERAHATHPSLVDIEHRVADLYNMVNVPTVLWIDEEGQIVRPQDVHYMSNEMASITHFHNRKPLAALRAWVREEAPAYPGDVAADTKVPTETDQEARAAFAVGWWLSQHGRAQAAERWFVRAGELAPHDFTIRRGSMPIRGIDPMGPAFFAMAGEWAQAGKPYYLPLPDTATSPEDYEVEPIPEMSIEELRAKLAAEP
;
A
#
# COMPACT_ATOMS: atom_id res chain seq x y z
N MET A 1 -14.51 0.91 3.00
CA MET A 1 -13.78 1.32 4.21
C MET A 1 -13.47 2.82 4.21
N TRP A 2 -12.65 3.38 3.31
CA TRP A 2 -12.25 4.80 3.33
C TRP A 2 -13.42 5.77 3.22
N GLN A 3 -14.42 5.47 2.39
CA GLN A 3 -15.63 6.30 2.31
C GLN A 3 -16.37 6.36 3.65
N ALA A 4 -16.53 5.23 4.34
CA ALA A 4 -17.18 5.21 5.65
C ALA A 4 -16.39 5.98 6.72
N ILE A 5 -15.06 5.92 6.69
CA ILE A 5 -14.19 6.72 7.57
C ILE A 5 -14.32 8.20 7.26
N HIS A 6 -14.36 8.55 5.97
CA HIS A 6 -14.57 9.94 5.55
C HIS A 6 -15.93 10.46 6.03
N GLU A 7 -17.00 9.72 5.85
CA GLU A 7 -18.33 10.12 6.31
C GLU A 7 -18.42 10.26 7.83
N GLU A 8 -17.74 9.37 8.58
CA GLU A 8 -17.70 9.41 10.04
C GLU A 8 -16.91 10.60 10.57
N LEU A 9 -15.70 10.84 10.06
CA LEU A 9 -14.73 11.72 10.68
C LEU A 9 -14.53 13.08 9.97
N ALA A 10 -15.05 13.27 8.75
CA ALA A 10 -14.95 14.57 8.08
C ALA A 10 -15.66 15.70 8.85
N PRO A 11 -16.81 15.49 9.52
CA PRO A 11 -17.40 16.50 10.39
C PRO A 11 -16.52 16.87 11.60
N GLU A 12 -15.58 15.98 11.97
CA GLU A 12 -14.62 16.17 13.06
C GLU A 12 -13.27 16.74 12.57
N GLY A 13 -13.16 17.10 11.27
CA GLY A 13 -11.99 17.75 10.67
C GLY A 13 -11.07 16.83 9.86
N LEU A 14 -11.28 15.52 9.84
CA LEU A 14 -10.43 14.62 9.04
C LEU A 14 -10.67 14.80 7.54
N VAL A 15 -9.60 14.96 6.79
CA VAL A 15 -9.60 14.87 5.33
C VAL A 15 -8.99 13.53 4.90
N VAL A 16 -9.80 12.68 4.27
CA VAL A 16 -9.29 11.46 3.61
C VAL A 16 -8.87 11.81 2.19
N LEU A 17 -7.65 11.43 1.82
CA LEU A 17 -7.12 11.51 0.47
C LEU A 17 -6.62 10.14 0.06
N THR A 18 -7.17 9.55 -1.01
CA THR A 18 -6.66 8.28 -1.55
C THR A 18 -5.84 8.52 -2.81
N VAL A 19 -4.76 7.74 -2.96
CA VAL A 19 -3.87 7.79 -4.11
C VAL A 19 -3.66 6.37 -4.62
N ALA A 20 -4.18 6.08 -5.80
CA ALA A 20 -3.96 4.82 -6.48
C ALA A 20 -2.61 4.86 -7.21
N ILE A 21 -1.84 3.78 -7.10
CA ILE A 21 -0.56 3.61 -7.82
C ILE A 21 -0.84 2.64 -8.97
N ASP A 22 -1.36 3.18 -10.07
CA ASP A 22 -1.78 2.41 -11.24
C ASP A 22 -1.16 2.98 -12.52
N ALA A 23 -1.10 2.16 -13.57
CA ALA A 23 -0.45 2.54 -14.82
C ALA A 23 -1.28 3.53 -15.66
N SER A 24 -2.57 3.71 -15.36
CA SER A 24 -3.46 4.63 -16.06
C SER A 24 -4.54 5.21 -15.14
N LEU A 25 -5.20 6.28 -15.59
CA LEU A 25 -6.32 6.88 -14.89
C LEU A 25 -7.59 6.00 -14.88
N ASP A 26 -7.69 5.07 -15.81
CA ASP A 26 -8.90 4.27 -16.00
C ASP A 26 -8.91 3.00 -15.13
N GLU A 27 -7.74 2.52 -14.72
CA GLU A 27 -7.62 1.30 -13.90
C GLU A 27 -8.29 1.44 -12.52
N PRO A 28 -8.07 2.50 -11.73
CA PRO A 28 -8.71 2.64 -10.41
C PRO A 28 -10.16 3.15 -10.48
N ARG A 29 -10.58 3.74 -11.61
CA ARG A 29 -11.91 4.37 -11.76
C ARG A 29 -13.08 3.46 -11.35
N PRO A 30 -13.18 2.18 -11.79
CA PRO A 30 -14.30 1.32 -11.41
C PRO A 30 -14.39 1.07 -9.89
N PHE A 31 -13.26 1.08 -9.20
CA PHE A 31 -13.20 0.90 -7.74
C PHE A 31 -13.66 2.16 -7.01
N VAL A 32 -13.24 3.33 -7.46
CA VAL A 32 -13.66 4.63 -6.91
C VAL A 32 -15.17 4.84 -7.11
N GLU A 33 -15.68 4.56 -8.30
CA GLU A 33 -17.12 4.67 -8.62
C GLU A 33 -17.97 3.69 -7.80
N ARG A 34 -17.50 2.44 -7.66
CA ARG A 34 -18.19 1.42 -6.85
C ARG A 34 -18.23 1.79 -5.37
N ALA A 35 -17.16 2.38 -4.86
CA ALA A 35 -17.08 2.85 -3.48
C ALA A 35 -17.92 4.11 -3.22
N HIS A 36 -18.50 4.73 -4.26
CA HIS A 36 -19.19 6.03 -4.19
C HIS A 36 -18.36 7.08 -3.45
N ALA A 37 -17.04 7.08 -3.68
CA ALA A 37 -16.11 7.93 -2.97
C ALA A 37 -16.42 9.42 -3.17
N THR A 38 -16.64 10.14 -2.07
CA THR A 38 -16.84 11.59 -2.05
C THR A 38 -15.60 12.35 -1.58
N HIS A 39 -14.61 11.63 -1.03
CA HIS A 39 -13.28 12.17 -0.75
C HIS A 39 -12.42 12.25 -2.02
N PRO A 40 -11.40 13.13 -2.07
CA PRO A 40 -10.46 13.17 -3.18
C PRO A 40 -9.79 11.83 -3.43
N SER A 41 -9.86 11.37 -4.69
CA SER A 41 -9.22 10.13 -5.16
C SER A 41 -8.30 10.46 -6.33
N LEU A 42 -7.01 10.29 -6.14
CA LEU A 42 -5.96 10.64 -7.10
C LEU A 42 -5.32 9.37 -7.69
N VAL A 43 -4.59 9.54 -8.78
CA VAL A 43 -3.80 8.45 -9.40
C VAL A 43 -2.36 8.92 -9.58
N ASP A 44 -1.43 8.16 -9.05
CA ASP A 44 0.01 8.39 -9.14
C ASP A 44 0.64 7.49 -10.21
N ILE A 45 0.44 7.85 -11.47
CA ILE A 45 0.91 7.09 -12.64
C ILE A 45 2.44 7.00 -12.69
N GLU A 46 3.12 8.06 -12.27
CA GLU A 46 4.58 8.17 -12.33
C GLU A 46 5.27 7.72 -11.03
N HIS A 47 4.53 7.21 -10.06
CA HIS A 47 5.01 6.81 -8.73
C HIS A 47 5.71 7.94 -7.95
N ARG A 48 5.33 9.20 -8.19
CA ARG A 48 5.92 10.37 -7.53
C ARG A 48 5.57 10.46 -6.05
N VAL A 49 4.30 10.17 -5.72
CA VAL A 49 3.85 10.14 -4.32
C VAL A 49 4.51 8.99 -3.58
N ALA A 50 4.60 7.82 -4.23
CA ALA A 50 5.30 6.67 -3.67
C ALA A 50 6.77 6.98 -3.39
N ASP A 51 7.45 7.70 -4.29
CA ASP A 51 8.84 8.12 -4.12
C ASP A 51 9.00 9.15 -3.00
N LEU A 52 8.22 10.24 -3.03
CA LEU A 52 8.31 11.33 -2.05
C LEU A 52 8.08 10.86 -0.61
N TYR A 53 7.17 9.92 -0.41
CA TYR A 53 6.85 9.37 0.91
C TYR A 53 7.54 8.04 1.22
N ASN A 54 8.50 7.61 0.41
CA ASN A 54 9.22 6.33 0.54
C ASN A 54 8.27 5.14 0.76
N MET A 55 7.19 5.07 -0.01
CA MET A 55 6.23 3.97 0.05
C MET A 55 6.83 2.73 -0.62
N VAL A 56 7.00 1.66 0.14
CA VAL A 56 7.60 0.40 -0.36
C VAL A 56 6.57 -0.70 -0.55
N ASN A 57 5.33 -0.46 -0.16
CA ASN A 57 4.23 -1.41 -0.30
C ASN A 57 2.88 -0.69 -0.35
N VAL A 58 1.82 -1.41 -0.75
CA VAL A 58 0.43 -0.95 -0.79
C VAL A 58 -0.44 -2.01 -0.08
N PRO A 59 -1.36 -1.61 0.80
CA PRO A 59 -1.66 -0.24 1.19
C PRO A 59 -0.60 0.38 2.10
N THR A 60 -0.46 1.70 2.02
CA THR A 60 0.32 2.53 2.95
C THR A 60 -0.51 3.73 3.34
N VAL A 61 -0.53 4.07 4.62
CA VAL A 61 -1.27 5.20 5.17
C VAL A 61 -0.32 6.12 5.91
N LEU A 62 -0.50 7.41 5.72
CA LEU A 62 0.22 8.49 6.38
C LEU A 62 -0.79 9.36 7.12
N TRP A 63 -0.43 9.82 8.31
CA TRP A 63 -1.17 10.85 9.02
C TRP A 63 -0.38 12.14 8.98
N ILE A 64 -1.04 13.18 8.54
CA ILE A 64 -0.47 14.51 8.34
C ILE A 64 -1.33 15.51 9.11
N ASP A 65 -0.71 16.33 9.93
CA ASP A 65 -1.40 17.37 10.69
C ASP A 65 -1.71 18.63 9.85
N GLU A 66 -2.30 19.62 10.48
CA GLU A 66 -2.69 20.91 9.86
C GLU A 66 -1.48 21.75 9.47
N GLU A 67 -0.31 21.52 10.08
CA GLU A 67 0.97 22.14 9.73
C GLU A 67 1.68 21.44 8.58
N GLY A 68 1.10 20.34 8.06
CA GLY A 68 1.65 19.54 6.97
C GLY A 68 2.79 18.61 7.40
N GLN A 69 2.90 18.31 8.70
CA GLN A 69 3.90 17.37 9.21
C GLN A 69 3.36 15.96 9.27
N ILE A 70 4.22 14.98 8.98
CA ILE A 70 3.92 13.57 9.20
C ILE A 70 3.98 13.33 10.72
N VAL A 71 2.82 13.01 11.31
CA VAL A 71 2.68 12.80 12.78
C VAL A 71 2.64 11.33 13.18
N ARG A 72 2.66 10.43 12.20
CA ARG A 72 2.73 8.99 12.41
C ARG A 72 3.59 8.36 11.31
N PRO A 73 4.51 7.44 11.63
CA PRO A 73 5.22 6.67 10.61
C PRO A 73 4.24 5.92 9.70
N GLN A 74 4.71 5.55 8.52
CA GLN A 74 3.91 4.79 7.55
C GLN A 74 3.30 3.54 8.18
N ASP A 75 1.99 3.35 8.04
CA ASP A 75 1.27 2.18 8.53
C ASP A 75 0.59 1.43 7.38
N VAL A 76 0.53 0.11 7.50
CA VAL A 76 0.03 -0.80 6.47
C VAL A 76 -1.24 -1.56 6.90
N HIS A 77 -1.70 -1.36 8.14
CA HIS A 77 -2.81 -2.11 8.74
C HIS A 77 -4.22 -1.71 8.27
N TYR A 78 -4.33 -0.90 7.23
CA TYR A 78 -5.62 -0.41 6.73
C TYR A 78 -6.14 -1.26 5.56
N MET A 79 -6.09 -2.57 5.75
CA MET A 79 -6.63 -3.55 4.80
C MET A 79 -8.05 -3.96 5.20
N SER A 80 -8.76 -4.61 4.29
CA SER A 80 -9.96 -5.37 4.64
C SER A 80 -9.61 -6.50 5.61
N ASN A 81 -10.45 -6.71 6.63
CA ASN A 81 -10.26 -7.80 7.60
C ASN A 81 -10.43 -9.20 6.99
N GLU A 82 -10.98 -9.32 5.80
CA GLU A 82 -11.20 -10.58 5.10
C GLU A 82 -9.92 -11.36 4.81
N MET A 83 -8.79 -10.63 4.70
CA MET A 83 -7.48 -11.25 4.53
C MET A 83 -6.74 -11.44 5.86
N ALA A 84 -7.36 -11.13 7.01
CA ALA A 84 -6.70 -11.15 8.32
C ALA A 84 -6.16 -12.55 8.68
N SER A 85 -6.85 -13.62 8.29
CA SER A 85 -6.39 -15.00 8.47
C SER A 85 -5.09 -15.35 7.74
N ILE A 86 -4.79 -14.64 6.64
CA ILE A 86 -3.58 -14.83 5.83
C ILE A 86 -2.51 -13.82 6.20
N THR A 87 -2.89 -12.56 6.33
CA THR A 87 -1.96 -11.46 6.55
C THR A 87 -1.63 -11.23 8.03
N HIS A 88 -2.46 -11.74 8.92
CA HIS A 88 -2.46 -11.45 10.37
C HIS A 88 -2.65 -9.96 10.67
N PHE A 89 -3.25 -9.21 9.75
CA PHE A 89 -3.59 -7.80 9.92
C PHE A 89 -5.08 -7.63 10.11
N HIS A 90 -5.43 -6.90 11.16
CA HIS A 90 -6.81 -6.53 11.44
C HIS A 90 -6.87 -5.02 11.68
N ASN A 91 -7.80 -4.33 10.99
CA ASN A 91 -7.87 -2.87 11.00
C ASN A 91 -8.48 -2.27 12.29
N ARG A 92 -8.87 -3.08 13.26
CA ARG A 92 -9.53 -2.63 14.50
C ARG A 92 -8.69 -1.64 15.30
N LYS A 93 -7.42 -2.00 15.59
CA LYS A 93 -6.52 -1.13 16.37
C LYS A 93 -6.14 0.15 15.62
N PRO A 94 -5.69 0.09 14.34
CA PRO A 94 -5.36 1.30 13.60
C PRO A 94 -6.55 2.24 13.41
N LEU A 95 -7.75 1.72 13.17
CA LEU A 95 -8.94 2.56 13.07
C LEU A 95 -9.37 3.17 14.43
N ALA A 96 -9.16 2.44 15.52
CA ALA A 96 -9.40 2.99 16.86
C ALA A 96 -8.39 4.11 17.18
N ALA A 97 -7.11 3.92 16.83
CA ALA A 97 -6.07 4.94 16.99
C ALA A 97 -6.36 6.20 16.15
N LEU A 98 -6.81 6.03 14.90
CA LEU A 98 -7.20 7.15 14.03
C LEU A 98 -8.34 7.97 14.65
N ARG A 99 -9.38 7.30 15.16
CA ARG A 99 -10.51 7.98 15.82
C ARG A 99 -10.06 8.75 17.06
N ALA A 100 -9.23 8.12 17.88
CA ALA A 100 -8.72 8.73 19.10
C ALA A 100 -7.84 9.96 18.80
N TRP A 101 -7.03 9.91 17.74
CA TRP A 101 -6.25 11.06 17.30
C TRP A 101 -7.12 12.22 16.81
N VAL A 102 -8.08 11.96 15.90
CA VAL A 102 -8.99 12.98 15.36
C VAL A 102 -9.82 13.64 16.46
N ARG A 103 -10.15 12.92 17.53
CA ARG A 103 -10.91 13.41 18.69
C ARG A 103 -10.04 14.01 19.80
N GLU A 104 -8.75 14.14 19.56
CA GLU A 104 -7.79 14.63 20.57
C GLU A 104 -7.75 13.79 21.87
N GLU A 105 -8.17 12.52 21.80
CA GLU A 105 -8.17 11.59 22.93
C GLU A 105 -6.81 10.92 23.14
N ALA A 106 -6.00 10.84 22.09
CA ALA A 106 -4.66 10.27 22.11
C ALA A 106 -3.74 10.93 21.08
N PRO A 107 -2.40 10.88 21.26
CA PRO A 107 -1.45 11.33 20.25
C PRO A 107 -1.56 10.48 18.98
N ALA A 108 -1.21 11.05 17.83
CA ALA A 108 -1.17 10.34 16.55
C ALA A 108 -0.26 9.11 16.58
N TYR A 109 0.83 9.20 17.33
CA TYR A 109 1.78 8.11 17.54
C TYR A 109 2.39 8.20 18.94
N PRO A 110 2.49 7.09 19.70
CA PRO A 110 3.03 7.10 21.05
C PRO A 110 4.57 7.08 21.09
N GLY A 111 5.23 6.81 19.94
CA GLY A 111 6.69 6.74 19.81
C GLY A 111 7.31 7.99 19.23
N ASP A 112 8.57 7.88 18.80
CA ASP A 112 9.30 8.93 18.10
C ASP A 112 9.13 8.76 16.58
N VAL A 113 8.31 9.64 15.99
CA VAL A 113 8.01 9.60 14.54
C VAL A 113 9.27 9.64 13.68
N ALA A 114 10.23 10.49 14.04
CA ALA A 114 11.45 10.66 13.27
C ALA A 114 12.38 9.44 13.36
N ALA A 115 12.47 8.82 14.55
CA ALA A 115 13.27 7.62 14.76
C ALA A 115 12.66 6.38 14.10
N ASP A 116 11.32 6.29 14.08
CA ASP A 116 10.59 5.12 13.56
C ASP A 116 10.24 5.24 12.07
N THR A 117 10.36 6.43 11.48
CA THR A 117 10.18 6.62 10.03
C THR A 117 11.39 6.11 9.26
N LYS A 118 11.16 5.20 8.33
CA LYS A 118 12.21 4.67 7.46
C LYS A 118 12.59 5.69 6.39
N VAL A 119 13.85 6.08 6.39
CA VAL A 119 14.45 6.95 5.37
C VAL A 119 15.04 6.08 4.26
N PRO A 120 14.85 6.42 2.97
CA PRO A 120 15.43 5.66 1.86
C PRO A 120 16.96 5.76 1.88
N THR A 121 17.62 4.64 1.62
CA THR A 121 19.08 4.59 1.41
C THR A 121 19.44 5.12 0.02
N GLU A 122 20.74 5.33 -0.23
CA GLU A 122 21.23 5.69 -1.58
C GLU A 122 20.84 4.62 -2.62
N THR A 123 20.88 3.34 -2.22
CA THR A 123 20.48 2.23 -3.09
C THR A 123 18.98 2.25 -3.41
N ASP A 124 18.13 2.62 -2.44
CA ASP A 124 16.69 2.77 -2.67
C ASP A 124 16.42 3.93 -3.64
N GLN A 125 17.14 5.03 -3.51
CA GLN A 125 17.04 6.18 -4.42
C GLN A 125 17.52 5.81 -5.84
N GLU A 126 18.61 5.03 -5.98
CA GLU A 126 19.05 4.48 -7.26
C GLU A 126 17.97 3.57 -7.87
N ALA A 127 17.33 2.73 -7.05
CA ALA A 127 16.26 1.86 -7.52
C ALA A 127 15.08 2.66 -8.07
N ARG A 128 14.66 3.72 -7.40
CA ARG A 128 13.58 4.59 -7.86
C ARG A 128 13.95 5.35 -9.12
N ALA A 129 15.18 5.85 -9.22
CA ALA A 129 15.67 6.46 -10.45
C ALA A 129 15.69 5.46 -11.62
N ALA A 130 16.12 4.21 -11.37
CA ALA A 130 16.08 3.15 -12.37
C ALA A 130 14.63 2.83 -12.81
N PHE A 131 13.69 2.76 -11.86
CA PHE A 131 12.27 2.57 -12.16
C PHE A 131 11.74 3.71 -13.04
N ALA A 132 12.02 4.96 -12.69
CA ALA A 132 11.57 6.12 -13.47
C ALA A 132 12.12 6.10 -14.93
N VAL A 133 13.37 5.67 -15.14
CA VAL A 133 13.93 5.46 -16.47
C VAL A 133 13.19 4.35 -17.21
N GLY A 134 12.91 3.23 -16.53
CA GLY A 134 12.13 2.12 -17.10
C GLY A 134 10.73 2.57 -17.52
N TRP A 135 10.04 3.31 -16.64
CA TRP A 135 8.73 3.88 -16.93
C TRP A 135 8.77 4.82 -18.14
N TRP A 136 9.71 5.76 -18.17
CA TRP A 136 9.86 6.68 -19.30
C TRP A 136 10.10 5.95 -20.63
N LEU A 137 10.98 4.96 -20.63
CA LEU A 137 11.29 4.14 -21.81
C LEU A 137 10.05 3.38 -22.30
N SER A 138 9.23 2.85 -21.38
CA SER A 138 8.00 2.14 -21.74
C SER A 138 7.01 3.07 -22.44
N GLN A 139 6.83 4.29 -21.94
CA GLN A 139 5.96 5.32 -22.54
C GLN A 139 6.45 5.75 -23.94
N HIS A 140 7.74 5.57 -24.25
CA HIS A 140 8.33 5.89 -25.57
C HIS A 140 8.50 4.66 -26.46
N GLY A 141 7.77 3.57 -26.21
CA GLY A 141 7.78 2.38 -27.06
C GLY A 141 9.07 1.57 -27.02
N ARG A 142 9.94 1.80 -26.03
CA ARG A 142 11.23 1.10 -25.88
C ARG A 142 11.16 -0.06 -24.88
N ALA A 143 10.19 -0.94 -25.06
CA ALA A 143 9.85 -1.99 -24.09
C ALA A 143 11.04 -2.85 -23.64
N GLN A 144 11.91 -3.30 -24.58
CA GLN A 144 13.07 -4.12 -24.23
C GLN A 144 14.12 -3.36 -23.38
N ALA A 145 14.26 -2.05 -23.59
CA ALA A 145 15.13 -1.23 -22.77
C ALA A 145 14.48 -0.98 -21.39
N ALA A 146 13.17 -0.71 -21.36
CA ALA A 146 12.41 -0.54 -20.13
C ALA A 146 12.51 -1.77 -19.22
N GLU A 147 12.37 -2.98 -19.79
CA GLU A 147 12.50 -4.23 -19.06
C GLU A 147 13.80 -4.34 -18.25
N ARG A 148 14.93 -4.01 -18.87
CA ARG A 148 16.24 -4.04 -18.18
C ARG A 148 16.31 -3.08 -17.00
N TRP A 149 15.66 -1.93 -17.09
CA TRP A 149 15.63 -0.94 -16.03
C TRP A 149 14.68 -1.34 -14.89
N PHE A 150 13.52 -1.93 -15.20
CA PHE A 150 12.62 -2.48 -14.18
C PHE A 150 13.26 -3.64 -13.43
N VAL A 151 13.95 -4.55 -14.11
CA VAL A 151 14.71 -5.63 -13.47
C VAL A 151 15.79 -5.05 -12.56
N ARG A 152 16.58 -4.09 -13.05
CA ARG A 152 17.62 -3.43 -12.24
C ARG A 152 17.03 -2.76 -11.00
N ALA A 153 15.93 -2.04 -11.13
CA ALA A 153 15.24 -1.42 -10.00
C ALA A 153 14.82 -2.44 -8.94
N GLY A 154 14.23 -3.56 -9.36
CA GLY A 154 13.84 -4.64 -8.44
C GLY A 154 15.01 -5.36 -7.76
N GLU A 155 16.17 -5.46 -8.42
CA GLU A 155 17.41 -6.00 -7.85
C GLU A 155 18.00 -5.07 -6.78
N LEU A 156 17.97 -3.77 -7.01
CA LEU A 156 18.47 -2.75 -6.08
C LEU A 156 17.60 -2.65 -4.82
N ALA A 157 16.28 -2.70 -4.97
CA ALA A 157 15.33 -2.61 -3.86
C ALA A 157 14.38 -3.83 -3.83
N PRO A 158 14.86 -5.02 -3.47
CA PRO A 158 14.04 -6.23 -3.46
C PRO A 158 12.89 -6.19 -2.45
N HIS A 159 12.94 -5.30 -1.46
CA HIS A 159 11.91 -5.05 -0.46
C HIS A 159 10.84 -4.07 -0.94
N ASP A 160 11.08 -3.34 -2.04
CA ASP A 160 10.15 -2.35 -2.56
C ASP A 160 9.16 -2.99 -3.55
N PHE A 161 7.98 -3.30 -3.05
CA PHE A 161 6.91 -3.90 -3.85
C PHE A 161 6.18 -2.86 -4.72
N THR A 162 6.30 -1.57 -4.44
CA THR A 162 5.80 -0.53 -5.36
C THR A 162 6.59 -0.52 -6.66
N ILE A 163 7.89 -0.85 -6.60
CA ILE A 163 8.76 -1.04 -7.77
C ILE A 163 8.51 -2.42 -8.40
N ARG A 164 8.65 -3.50 -7.64
CA ARG A 164 8.63 -4.87 -8.17
C ARG A 164 7.26 -5.24 -8.73
N ARG A 165 6.21 -5.10 -7.93
CA ARG A 165 4.84 -5.39 -8.34
C ARG A 165 4.27 -4.29 -9.23
N GLY A 166 4.55 -3.02 -8.91
CA GLY A 166 4.08 -1.87 -9.68
C GLY A 166 4.60 -1.84 -11.12
N SER A 167 5.78 -2.41 -11.41
CA SER A 167 6.27 -2.58 -12.78
C SER A 167 5.54 -3.66 -13.58
N MET A 168 4.88 -4.61 -12.93
CA MET A 168 4.27 -5.78 -13.60
C MET A 168 3.23 -5.41 -14.67
N PRO A 169 2.22 -4.55 -14.39
CA PRO A 169 1.25 -4.15 -15.41
C PRO A 169 1.91 -3.47 -16.61
N ILE A 170 2.90 -2.62 -16.36
CA ILE A 170 3.65 -1.90 -17.41
C ILE A 170 4.41 -2.87 -18.32
N ARG A 171 4.84 -3.99 -17.76
CA ARG A 171 5.57 -5.08 -18.45
C ARG A 171 4.62 -6.13 -19.06
N GLY A 172 3.30 -5.96 -18.94
CA GLY A 172 2.30 -6.93 -19.39
C GLY A 172 2.23 -8.19 -18.51
N ILE A 173 2.69 -8.12 -17.27
CA ILE A 173 2.65 -9.22 -16.28
C ILE A 173 1.47 -8.97 -15.35
N ASP A 174 0.68 -10.00 -15.09
CA ASP A 174 -0.42 -9.91 -14.13
C ASP A 174 0.10 -9.69 -12.70
N PRO A 175 -0.21 -8.54 -12.05
CA PRO A 175 0.27 -8.20 -10.72
C PRO A 175 -0.39 -9.03 -9.60
N MET A 176 -1.40 -9.85 -9.94
CA MET A 176 -2.05 -10.84 -9.06
C MET A 176 -1.88 -12.26 -9.60
N GLY A 177 -0.91 -12.45 -10.51
CA GLY A 177 -0.63 -13.72 -11.16
C GLY A 177 0.47 -14.53 -10.47
N PRO A 178 0.82 -15.70 -11.07
CA PRO A 178 1.84 -16.60 -10.52
C PRO A 178 3.19 -15.94 -10.26
N ALA A 179 3.60 -14.97 -11.10
CA ALA A 179 4.86 -14.26 -10.93
C ALA A 179 4.91 -13.43 -9.63
N PHE A 180 3.79 -12.80 -9.27
CA PHE A 180 3.68 -12.08 -8.00
C PHE A 180 3.74 -13.05 -6.80
N PHE A 181 2.97 -14.13 -6.84
CA PHE A 181 2.95 -15.09 -5.73
C PHE A 181 4.29 -15.81 -5.55
N ALA A 182 5.01 -16.11 -6.63
CA ALA A 182 6.38 -16.65 -6.54
C ALA A 182 7.31 -15.67 -5.84
N MET A 183 7.30 -14.40 -6.27
CA MET A 183 8.10 -13.34 -5.67
C MET A 183 7.79 -13.12 -4.18
N ALA A 184 6.51 -13.08 -3.81
CA ALA A 184 6.08 -12.91 -2.43
C ALA A 184 6.44 -14.15 -1.58
N GLY A 185 6.32 -15.35 -2.15
CA GLY A 185 6.71 -16.60 -1.51
C GLY A 185 8.21 -16.70 -1.25
N GLU A 186 9.06 -16.33 -2.20
CA GLU A 186 10.51 -16.26 -2.02
C GLU A 186 10.90 -15.28 -0.90
N TRP A 187 10.25 -14.13 -0.86
CA TRP A 187 10.45 -13.12 0.18
C TRP A 187 10.08 -13.66 1.57
N ALA A 188 8.94 -14.34 1.69
CA ALA A 188 8.49 -14.96 2.93
C ALA A 188 9.42 -16.11 3.37
N GLN A 189 9.87 -16.97 2.44
CA GLN A 189 10.81 -18.06 2.71
C GLN A 189 12.18 -17.54 3.19
N ALA A 190 12.57 -16.35 2.76
CA ALA A 190 13.77 -15.67 3.27
C ALA A 190 13.58 -15.08 4.68
N GLY A 191 12.44 -15.32 5.34
CA GLY A 191 12.11 -14.80 6.68
C GLY A 191 11.86 -13.29 6.70
N LYS A 192 11.54 -12.70 5.55
CA LYS A 192 11.33 -11.26 5.42
C LYS A 192 9.83 -10.97 5.37
N PRO A 193 9.32 -10.08 6.22
CA PRO A 193 7.90 -9.76 6.23
C PRO A 193 7.53 -8.94 4.99
N TYR A 194 6.35 -9.25 4.42
CA TYR A 194 5.79 -8.46 3.33
C TYR A 194 5.29 -7.09 3.81
N TYR A 195 4.71 -7.05 5.00
CA TYR A 195 4.31 -5.84 5.70
C TYR A 195 5.03 -5.71 7.03
N LEU A 196 5.32 -4.47 7.43
CA LEU A 196 5.91 -4.12 8.72
C LEU A 196 4.94 -3.20 9.46
N PRO A 197 4.06 -3.77 10.31
CA PRO A 197 3.13 -2.98 11.09
C PRO A 197 3.85 -2.16 12.17
N LEU A 198 3.24 -1.04 12.56
CA LEU A 198 3.70 -0.28 13.71
C LEU A 198 3.38 -1.05 15.00
N PRO A 199 4.27 -0.98 16.02
CA PRO A 199 4.10 -1.76 17.25
C PRO A 199 2.80 -1.48 18.02
N ASP A 200 2.32 -0.24 18.00
CA ASP A 200 1.13 0.20 18.74
C ASP A 200 -0.17 -0.29 18.09
N THR A 201 -0.16 -0.59 16.80
CA THR A 201 -1.31 -1.10 16.05
C THR A 201 -1.14 -2.55 15.62
N ALA A 202 0.01 -3.17 15.90
CA ALA A 202 0.21 -4.58 15.63
C ALA A 202 -0.90 -5.42 16.27
N THR A 203 -1.45 -6.34 15.49
CA THR A 203 -2.50 -7.27 15.94
C THR A 203 -1.93 -8.67 16.07
N SER A 204 -2.43 -9.41 17.07
CA SER A 204 -2.16 -10.84 17.22
C SER A 204 -3.46 -11.63 16.97
N PRO A 205 -3.39 -12.94 16.71
CA PRO A 205 -4.58 -13.78 16.57
C PRO A 205 -5.54 -13.73 17.76
N GLU A 206 -5.05 -13.31 18.93
CA GLU A 206 -5.84 -13.15 20.16
C GLU A 206 -6.69 -11.86 20.16
N ASP A 207 -6.35 -10.90 19.30
CA ASP A 207 -7.06 -9.62 19.21
C ASP A 207 -8.36 -9.70 18.39
N TYR A 208 -8.58 -10.79 17.64
CA TYR A 208 -9.75 -11.02 16.78
C TYR A 208 -10.00 -12.51 16.57
N GLU A 209 -11.26 -12.87 16.28
CA GLU A 209 -11.58 -14.23 15.86
C GLU A 209 -10.97 -14.47 14.47
N VAL A 210 -10.07 -15.46 14.38
CA VAL A 210 -9.50 -15.89 13.10
C VAL A 210 -10.55 -16.75 12.41
N GLU A 211 -11.22 -16.21 11.42
CA GLU A 211 -12.02 -17.05 10.54
C GLU A 211 -11.09 -18.02 9.79
N PRO A 212 -11.46 -19.31 9.70
CA PRO A 212 -10.65 -20.27 8.95
C PRO A 212 -10.51 -19.79 7.51
N ILE A 213 -9.28 -19.89 6.98
CA ILE A 213 -9.01 -19.57 5.57
C ILE A 213 -9.92 -20.48 4.74
N PRO A 214 -10.87 -19.95 3.97
CA PRO A 214 -11.64 -20.78 3.08
C PRO A 214 -10.68 -21.44 2.09
N GLU A 215 -10.84 -22.75 1.86
CA GLU A 215 -10.15 -23.42 0.75
C GLU A 215 -10.64 -22.79 -0.56
N MET A 216 -9.93 -21.77 -1.00
CA MET A 216 -10.32 -20.97 -2.16
C MET A 216 -9.18 -21.00 -3.18
N SER A 217 -9.51 -21.26 -4.43
CA SER A 217 -8.55 -21.13 -5.52
C SER A 217 -8.18 -19.66 -5.75
N ILE A 218 -7.06 -19.41 -6.40
CA ILE A 218 -6.63 -18.05 -6.78
C ILE A 218 -7.72 -17.35 -7.64
N GLU A 219 -8.42 -18.12 -8.48
CA GLU A 219 -9.51 -17.58 -9.32
C GLU A 219 -10.71 -17.15 -8.49
N GLU A 220 -11.10 -17.95 -7.50
CA GLU A 220 -12.18 -17.61 -6.55
C GLU A 220 -11.81 -16.41 -5.68
N LEU A 221 -10.56 -16.33 -5.22
CA LEU A 221 -10.05 -15.17 -4.47
C LEU A 221 -10.13 -13.89 -5.32
N ARG A 222 -9.73 -13.96 -6.59
CA ARG A 222 -9.83 -12.84 -7.53
C ARG A 222 -11.29 -12.43 -7.76
N ALA A 223 -12.18 -13.40 -7.97
CA ALA A 223 -13.60 -13.13 -8.17
C ALA A 223 -14.22 -12.48 -6.93
N LYS A 224 -13.83 -12.93 -5.74
CA LYS A 224 -14.26 -12.35 -4.47
C LYS A 224 -13.77 -10.91 -4.32
N LEU A 225 -12.47 -10.67 -4.48
CA LEU A 225 -11.87 -9.32 -4.40
C LEU A 225 -12.44 -8.35 -5.46
N ALA A 226 -12.83 -8.86 -6.63
CA ALA A 226 -13.48 -8.07 -7.67
C ALA A 226 -14.96 -7.79 -7.39
N ALA A 227 -15.62 -8.61 -6.55
CA ALA A 227 -17.03 -8.49 -6.21
C ALA A 227 -17.28 -7.64 -4.95
N GLU A 228 -16.24 -7.35 -4.18
CA GLU A 228 -16.35 -6.53 -2.97
C GLU A 228 -16.60 -5.05 -3.32
N PRO A 229 -17.51 -4.40 -2.58
CA PRO A 229 -17.89 -3.01 -2.82
C PRO A 229 -16.80 -2.00 -2.44
#